data_56f1e88d93de5b3779828fb803c288f1
#
_entry.id   56f1e88d93de5b3779828fb803c288f1
#
_cell.length_a   1.000
_cell.length_b   1.000
_cell.length_c   1.000
_cell.angle_alpha   90.00
_cell.angle_beta   90.00
_cell.angle_gamma   90.00
#
_symmetry.space_group_name_H-M   'P 1'
#
loop_
_entity.id
_entity.type
_entity.pdbx_description
1 polymer ?
#
loop_
_entity_poly.entity_id
_entity_poly.type
_entity_poly.pdbx_seq_one_letter_code
_entity_poly.pdbx_strand_id
1 'polypeptide(L)'
;MGSRAERGESKAVGALPVTVEVTTWVTKHVGGDGGGSRVFEETYADGDTVRTVLRRFSRRFPELDDALWNPARTELGESIEVVINDAVLGVHHQLDSQLEGGERITLLGQFMGGV
;
A
#
# COMPACT_ATOMS: atom_id res chain seq x y z
N MET A 1 16.11 10.11 -29.57
CA MET A 1 15.89 9.72 -29.30
C MET A 1 15.61 9.64 -28.81
N GLY A 2 15.61 9.61 -28.52
CA GLY A 2 15.38 9.42 -27.73
C GLY A 2 14.99 9.50 -27.14
N SER A 3 14.85 9.65 -27.03
CA SER A 3 14.38 9.67 -26.31
C SER A 3 13.79 9.51 -25.95
N ARG A 4 13.69 9.51 -25.67
CA ARG A 4 13.11 9.20 -25.17
C ARG A 4 12.82 9.56 -24.51
N ALA A 5 13.07 9.82 -24.55
CA ALA A 5 12.88 10.03 -23.71
C ALA A 5 12.58 10.54 -23.41
N GLU A 6 12.47 10.83 -23.49
CA GLU A 6 12.19 11.04 -23.05
C GLU A 6 11.42 11.07 -22.83
N ARG A 7 11.06 11.15 -22.83
CA ARG A 7 10.30 10.94 -22.49
C ARG A 7 9.64 11.15 -21.75
N GLY A 8 9.28 11.40 -21.63
CA GLY A 8 8.75 11.59 -20.78
C GLY A 8 8.96 11.46 -19.86
N GLU A 9 9.40 11.45 -19.68
CA GLU A 9 9.66 11.28 -18.88
C GLU A 9 9.91 11.85 -18.11
N SER A 10 9.90 12.41 -18.06
CA SER A 10 10.26 12.85 -17.26
C SER A 10 9.73 13.20 -16.28
N LYS A 11 8.86 13.50 -16.17
CA LYS A 11 8.32 13.60 -15.22
C LYS A 11 8.27 12.60 -14.39
N ALA A 12 7.87 11.80 -14.67
CA ALA A 12 8.02 10.69 -13.83
C ALA A 12 9.45 10.29 -13.62
N VAL A 13 10.31 11.01 -14.14
CA VAL A 13 11.71 10.74 -13.94
C VAL A 13 12.01 10.82 -12.46
N GLY A 14 12.57 9.75 -11.91
CA GLY A 14 12.88 9.69 -10.50
C GLY A 14 11.74 9.28 -9.60
N ALA A 15 10.54 9.20 -10.14
CA ALA A 15 9.41 8.76 -9.33
C ALA A 15 9.36 7.25 -9.34
N LEU A 16 9.71 6.64 -8.23
CA LEU A 16 9.70 5.21 -8.09
C LEU A 16 8.33 4.74 -7.63
N PRO A 17 7.90 3.56 -8.04
CA PRO A 17 6.65 3.04 -7.54
C PRO A 17 6.74 2.75 -6.05
N VAL A 18 5.58 2.68 -5.42
CA VAL A 18 5.49 2.25 -4.03
C VAL A 18 5.36 0.74 -4.04
N THR A 19 6.15 0.09 -3.20
CA THR A 19 6.06 -1.34 -3.04
C THR A 19 5.05 -1.66 -1.96
N VAL A 20 4.12 -2.57 -2.25
CA VAL A 20 3.16 -3.01 -1.25
C VAL A 20 3.40 -4.49 -0.98
N GLU A 21 3.73 -4.81 0.25
CA GLU A 21 3.92 -6.19 0.67
C GLU A 21 2.75 -6.61 1.54
N VAL A 22 2.12 -7.70 1.16
CA VAL A 22 0.97 -8.24 1.88
C VAL A 22 1.41 -9.52 2.56
N THR A 23 1.18 -9.62 3.87
CA THR A 23 1.72 -10.73 4.65
C THR A 23 0.62 -11.43 5.45
N THR A 24 0.96 -12.59 5.98
CA THR A 24 0.12 -13.39 6.87
C THR A 24 -1.20 -13.73 6.17
N TRP A 25 -2.29 -13.80 6.95
CA TRP A 25 -3.57 -14.23 6.38
C TRP A 25 -4.12 -13.23 5.36
N VAL A 26 -3.57 -12.00 5.32
CA VAL A 26 -4.04 -11.00 4.37
C VAL A 26 -3.76 -11.44 2.94
N THR A 27 -2.76 -12.32 2.72
CA THR A 27 -2.44 -12.75 1.36
C THR A 27 -3.61 -13.42 0.66
N LYS A 28 -4.53 -14.05 1.40
CA LYS A 28 -5.67 -14.68 0.75
C LYS A 28 -6.63 -13.66 0.14
N HIS A 29 -6.54 -12.41 0.54
CA HIS A 29 -7.36 -11.35 -0.05
C HIS A 29 -6.76 -10.80 -1.34
N VAL A 30 -5.55 -11.22 -1.68
CA VAL A 30 -4.89 -10.77 -2.90
C VAL A 30 -4.44 -11.96 -3.76
N GLY A 31 -5.19 -13.04 -3.68
CA GLY A 31 -4.94 -14.19 -4.54
C GLY A 31 -3.97 -15.21 -3.97
N GLY A 32 -3.54 -15.04 -2.74
CA GLY A 32 -2.66 -16.00 -2.09
C GLY A 32 -3.44 -16.99 -1.24
N ASP A 33 -2.71 -17.74 -0.44
CA ASP A 33 -3.29 -18.85 0.32
C ASP A 33 -3.41 -18.56 1.81
N GLY A 34 -3.08 -17.35 2.24
CA GLY A 34 -3.22 -16.99 3.65
C GLY A 34 -1.93 -17.11 4.42
N GLY A 35 -0.81 -17.37 3.76
CA GLY A 35 0.48 -17.43 4.42
C GLY A 35 1.55 -16.77 3.59
N GLY A 36 2.74 -16.65 4.16
CA GLY A 36 3.86 -16.05 3.46
C GLY A 36 3.64 -14.58 3.17
N SER A 37 4.16 -14.15 2.05
CA SER A 37 4.00 -12.76 1.63
C SER A 37 3.87 -12.69 0.12
N ARG A 38 3.24 -11.62 -0.36
CA ARG A 38 3.17 -11.28 -1.78
C ARG A 38 3.53 -9.82 -1.93
N VAL A 39 4.28 -9.52 -2.97
CA VAL A 39 4.80 -8.17 -3.19
C VAL A 39 4.24 -7.64 -4.48
N PHE A 40 3.76 -6.41 -4.43
CA PHE A 40 3.18 -5.74 -5.58
C PHE A 40 3.82 -4.37 -5.73
N GLU A 41 3.68 -3.81 -6.91
CA GLU A 41 4.04 -2.41 -7.13
C GLU A 41 2.78 -1.61 -7.39
N GLU A 42 2.74 -0.42 -6.82
CA GLU A 42 1.66 0.51 -7.06
C GLU A 42 2.26 1.80 -7.59
N THR A 43 1.63 2.37 -8.61
CA THR A 43 2.15 3.59 -9.21
C THR A 43 2.15 4.71 -8.19
N TYR A 44 3.09 5.63 -8.37
CA TYR A 44 3.20 6.81 -7.53
C TYR A 44 3.12 8.05 -8.41
N ALA A 45 2.33 9.02 -7.99
CA ALA A 45 2.24 10.32 -8.63
C ALA A 45 2.49 11.39 -7.58
N ASP A 46 3.08 12.51 -8.00
CA ASP A 46 3.32 13.61 -7.09
C ASP A 46 2.05 13.96 -6.35
N GLY A 47 2.18 14.14 -5.05
CA GLY A 47 1.04 14.48 -4.21
C GLY A 47 0.33 13.28 -3.62
N ASP A 48 0.69 12.05 -4.04
CA ASP A 48 0.08 10.87 -3.42
C ASP A 48 0.40 10.81 -1.94
N THR A 49 -0.60 10.38 -1.19
CA THR A 49 -0.46 10.14 0.24
C THR A 49 -0.55 8.65 0.49
N VAL A 50 -0.30 8.26 1.74
CA VAL A 50 -0.51 6.86 2.12
C VAL A 50 -1.94 6.45 1.77
N ARG A 51 -2.92 7.31 2.09
CA ARG A 51 -4.32 7.02 1.81
C ARG A 51 -4.57 6.79 0.33
N THR A 52 -4.07 7.67 -0.53
CA THR A 52 -4.39 7.56 -1.96
C THR A 52 -3.76 6.32 -2.57
N VAL A 53 -2.54 6.01 -2.17
CA VAL A 53 -1.87 4.81 -2.69
C VAL A 53 -2.58 3.56 -2.19
N LEU A 54 -2.93 3.50 -0.91
CA LEU A 54 -3.61 2.33 -0.37
C LEU A 54 -5.01 2.17 -0.98
N ARG A 55 -5.73 3.27 -1.19
CA ARG A 55 -7.03 3.17 -1.84
C ARG A 55 -6.90 2.62 -3.25
N ARG A 56 -5.92 3.12 -3.99
CA ARG A 56 -5.70 2.64 -5.36
C ARG A 56 -5.35 1.17 -5.36
N PHE A 57 -4.48 0.75 -4.45
CA PHE A 57 -4.08 -0.64 -4.37
C PHE A 57 -5.23 -1.54 -3.96
N SER A 58 -5.96 -1.17 -2.90
CA SER A 58 -6.99 -2.05 -2.37
C SER A 58 -8.15 -2.22 -3.35
N ARG A 59 -8.39 -1.23 -4.20
CA ARG A 59 -9.45 -1.36 -5.20
C ARG A 59 -9.18 -2.47 -6.22
N ARG A 60 -7.93 -2.90 -6.33
CA ARG A 60 -7.60 -4.01 -7.21
C ARG A 60 -8.10 -5.34 -6.66
N PHE A 61 -8.40 -5.40 -5.37
CA PHE A 61 -8.77 -6.64 -4.69
C PHE A 61 -9.95 -6.35 -3.77
N PRO A 62 -11.18 -6.63 -4.22
CA PRO A 62 -12.37 -6.25 -3.43
C PRO A 62 -12.37 -6.80 -2.02
N GLU A 63 -11.88 -8.03 -1.80
CA GLU A 63 -11.85 -8.57 -0.45
C GLU A 63 -10.88 -7.80 0.44
N LEU A 64 -9.77 -7.35 -0.14
CA LEU A 64 -8.83 -6.54 0.62
C LEU A 64 -9.44 -5.19 0.95
N ASP A 65 -10.12 -4.59 -0.01
CA ASP A 65 -10.72 -3.29 0.21
C ASP A 65 -11.71 -3.34 1.38
N ASP A 66 -12.49 -4.41 1.45
CA ASP A 66 -13.43 -4.57 2.55
C ASP A 66 -12.74 -4.81 3.88
N ALA A 67 -11.62 -5.53 3.88
CA ALA A 67 -10.93 -5.86 5.11
C ALA A 67 -10.05 -4.73 5.62
N LEU A 68 -9.53 -3.92 4.72
CA LEU A 68 -8.55 -2.89 5.07
C LEU A 68 -9.22 -1.64 5.65
N TRP A 69 -10.36 -1.25 5.08
CA TRP A 69 -11.00 0.02 5.42
C TRP A 69 -12.23 -0.18 6.28
N ASN A 70 -12.60 0.86 7.01
CA ASN A 70 -13.89 0.86 7.69
C ASN A 70 -15.00 0.89 6.63
N PRO A 71 -16.26 0.64 7.03
CA PRO A 71 -17.35 0.59 6.03
C PRO A 71 -17.50 1.87 5.21
N ALA A 72 -17.20 3.02 5.82
CA ALA A 72 -17.31 4.29 5.10
C ALA A 72 -16.10 4.58 4.22
N ARG A 73 -15.06 3.76 4.29
CA ARG A 73 -13.82 3.94 3.54
C ARG A 73 -13.12 5.26 3.90
N THR A 74 -13.32 5.75 5.09
CA THR A 74 -12.69 7.00 5.53
C THR A 74 -11.46 6.76 6.39
N GLU A 75 -11.41 5.62 7.09
CA GLU A 75 -10.29 5.29 7.96
C GLU A 75 -9.98 3.82 7.80
N LEU A 76 -8.81 3.42 8.29
CA LEU A 76 -8.47 2.01 8.32
C LEU A 76 -9.33 1.29 9.34
N GLY A 77 -9.63 0.04 9.03
CA GLY A 77 -10.24 -0.85 10.00
C GLY A 77 -9.19 -1.33 11.00
N GLU A 78 -9.57 -2.33 11.79
CA GLU A 78 -8.71 -2.79 12.88
C GLU A 78 -8.03 -4.13 12.59
N SER A 79 -8.35 -4.75 11.46
CA SER A 79 -7.86 -6.10 11.19
C SER A 79 -6.48 -6.14 10.59
N ILE A 80 -6.06 -5.07 9.95
CA ILE A 80 -4.81 -5.04 9.21
C ILE A 80 -4.00 -3.84 9.66
N GLU A 81 -2.77 -4.10 10.06
CA GLU A 81 -1.85 -3.05 10.46
C GLU A 81 -1.04 -2.62 9.25
N VAL A 82 -0.79 -1.31 9.13
CA VAL A 82 -0.03 -0.73 8.02
C VAL A 82 1.31 -0.27 8.55
N VAL A 83 2.37 -0.70 7.87
CA VAL A 83 3.75 -0.33 8.22
C VAL A 83 4.34 0.38 7.01
N ILE A 84 4.90 1.56 7.21
CA ILE A 84 5.53 2.33 6.13
C ILE A 84 7.03 2.32 6.37
N ASN A 85 7.74 1.78 5.39
CA ASN A 85 9.16 1.48 5.53
C ASN A 85 9.33 0.59 6.74
N ASP A 86 9.79 0.89 7.80
CA ASP A 86 9.91 -0.01 8.94
C ASP A 86 9.21 0.53 10.18
N ALA A 87 8.27 1.47 10.00
CA ALA A 87 7.58 2.08 11.13
C ALA A 87 6.08 1.93 10.98
N VAL A 88 5.43 1.55 12.06
CA VAL A 88 3.98 1.44 12.11
C VAL A 88 3.36 2.79 11.77
N LEU A 89 2.27 2.75 11.02
CA LEU A 89 1.54 3.97 10.68
C LEU A 89 1.16 4.70 11.96
N GLY A 90 1.38 6.00 11.97
CA GLY A 90 1.17 6.82 13.16
C GLY A 90 2.46 7.22 13.83
N VAL A 91 3.58 6.56 13.50
CA VAL A 91 4.87 6.90 14.10
C VAL A 91 5.56 7.99 13.28
N HIS A 92 5.84 7.71 12.01
CA HIS A 92 6.47 8.68 11.12
C HIS A 92 5.55 9.16 10.02
N HIS A 93 4.55 8.37 9.66
CA HIS A 93 3.59 8.70 8.60
C HIS A 93 2.19 8.56 9.14
N GLN A 94 1.32 9.44 8.67
CA GLN A 94 -0.13 9.35 8.89
C GLN A 94 -0.77 8.95 7.56
N LEU A 95 -2.06 8.63 7.60
CA LEU A 95 -2.77 8.30 6.36
C LEU A 95 -2.65 9.40 5.31
N ASP A 96 -2.66 10.64 5.75
CA ASP A 96 -2.63 11.76 4.80
C ASP A 96 -1.24 12.35 4.63
N SER A 97 -0.22 11.67 5.12
CA SER A 97 1.16 12.09 4.85
C SER A 97 1.49 11.85 3.39
N GLN A 98 2.15 12.83 2.78
CA GLN A 98 2.61 12.67 1.42
C GLN A 98 3.76 11.67 1.36
N LEU A 99 3.74 10.89 0.29
CA LEU A 99 4.85 9.98 -0.01
C LEU A 99 5.77 10.63 -1.02
N GLU A 100 6.96 10.07 -1.18
CA GLU A 100 7.94 10.60 -2.10
C GLU A 100 8.20 9.68 -3.28
N GLY A 101 7.68 8.46 -3.21
CA GLY A 101 7.99 7.44 -4.19
C GLY A 101 9.08 6.53 -3.66
N GLY A 102 8.92 5.24 -3.92
CA GLY A 102 9.91 4.27 -3.47
C GLY A 102 9.70 3.73 -2.07
N GLU A 103 8.68 4.21 -1.37
CA GLU A 103 8.40 3.66 -0.04
C GLU A 103 7.91 2.23 -0.14
N ARG A 104 8.02 1.53 0.99
CA ARG A 104 7.50 0.18 1.12
C ARG A 104 6.37 0.20 2.14
N ILE A 105 5.21 -0.23 1.72
CA ILE A 105 4.05 -0.34 2.60
C ILE A 105 3.81 -1.82 2.85
N THR A 106 3.78 -2.21 4.11
CA THR A 106 3.53 -3.59 4.49
C THR A 106 2.17 -3.69 5.14
N LEU A 107 1.37 -4.62 4.67
CA LEU A 107 0.05 -4.91 5.24
C LEU A 107 0.17 -6.18 6.05
N LEU A 108 -0.06 -6.05 7.35
CA LEU A 108 0.19 -7.11 8.31
C LEU A 108 -1.11 -7.47 9.00
N GLY A 109 -1.58 -8.69 8.81
CA GLY A 109 -2.83 -9.11 9.42
C GLY A 109 -2.68 -9.26 10.92
N GLN A 110 -3.63 -8.73 11.65
CA GLN A 110 -3.67 -8.88 13.09
C GLN A 110 -4.24 -10.25 13.45
N PHE A 111 -3.70 -10.84 14.49
CA PHE A 111 -4.24 -12.09 15.02
C PHE A 111 -5.06 -11.74 16.23
N MET A 112 -6.35 -11.90 16.08
CA MET A 112 -7.29 -11.51 17.12
C MET A 112 -7.40 -12.61 18.16
N GLY A 113 -7.76 -12.20 19.35
CA GLY A 113 -8.12 -13.15 20.35
C GLY A 113 -6.99 -13.80 21.04
N GLY A 114 -5.83 -13.53 20.65
CA GLY A 114 -4.67 -13.97 21.39
C GLY A 114 -4.77 -15.35 21.92
N VAL A 115 -5.50 -16.13 21.33
CA VAL A 115 -5.72 -17.38 21.90
C VAL A 115 -4.73 -18.31 21.87
#